data_8b63eed63692bbddc80662065945e708
#
_entry.id   8b63eed63692bbddc80662065945e708
#
_cell.length_a   1.000
_cell.length_b   1.000
_cell.length_c   1.000
_cell.angle_alpha   90.00
_cell.angle_beta   90.00
_cell.angle_gamma   90.00
#
_symmetry.space_group_name_H-M   'P 1'
#
loop_
_entity.id
_entity.type
_entity.pdbx_description
1 polymer ?
#
loop_
_entity_poly.entity_id
_entity_poly.type
_entity_poly.pdbx_seq_one_letter_code
_entity_poly.pdbx_strand_id
1 'polypeptide(L)'
;MRLTRLLLLLLATLTVTACSNLHQRESLDIGGDAQAWRAHKASLTSLDNWILHGKIGLRAPEESGSGTLFWLQQQDYYDIRLSGPLGRRATRIQGDRDGVTLEMAGQPTRQAADAEQLLAQSIGWRLPVDNLLWWVRGLPAPDRPSQLQLDTDSRLARLQQDGWTVEYSRYQPVGERQLPQRLQISGYDLLITLVVTNWEPRN
;
A
#
# COMPACT_ATOMS: atom_id res chain seq x y z
N MET A 1 -24.76 -48.66 -29.55
CA MET A 1 -25.32 -48.13 -28.27
C MET A 1 -24.38 -48.19 -27.07
N ARG A 2 -23.41 -49.07 -26.96
CA ARG A 2 -22.47 -49.08 -25.79
C ARG A 2 -21.33 -48.09 -25.94
N LEU A 3 -20.85 -47.80 -27.13
CA LEU A 3 -19.76 -46.86 -27.40
C LEU A 3 -20.19 -45.39 -27.15
N THR A 4 -21.41 -45.01 -27.52
CA THR A 4 -21.98 -43.67 -27.32
C THR A 4 -22.23 -43.36 -25.86
N ARG A 5 -22.56 -44.37 -25.03
CA ARG A 5 -22.71 -44.18 -23.59
C ARG A 5 -21.36 -44.01 -22.85
N LEU A 6 -20.30 -44.67 -23.35
CA LEU A 6 -18.95 -44.52 -22.81
C LEU A 6 -18.37 -43.11 -23.12
N LEU A 7 -18.64 -42.61 -24.34
CA LEU A 7 -18.20 -41.27 -24.75
C LEU A 7 -18.88 -40.13 -23.95
N LEU A 8 -20.20 -40.32 -23.64
CA LEU A 8 -20.97 -39.38 -22.81
C LEU A 8 -20.52 -39.39 -21.35
N LEU A 9 -20.10 -40.53 -20.82
CA LEU A 9 -19.55 -40.62 -19.45
C LEU A 9 -18.14 -40.01 -19.35
N LEU A 10 -17.33 -40.10 -20.38
CA LEU A 10 -15.99 -39.50 -20.44
C LEU A 10 -16.04 -37.95 -20.53
N LEU A 11 -17.07 -37.41 -21.21
CA LEU A 11 -17.26 -35.98 -21.38
C LEU A 11 -17.79 -35.30 -20.11
N ALA A 12 -18.50 -36.03 -19.23
CA ALA A 12 -19.06 -35.53 -17.98
C ALA A 12 -18.01 -35.35 -16.84
N THR A 13 -16.84 -35.95 -16.98
CA THR A 13 -15.78 -35.89 -15.95
C THR A 13 -14.79 -34.74 -16.13
N LEU A 14 -14.87 -33.97 -17.24
CA LEU A 14 -13.95 -32.86 -17.53
C LEU A 14 -14.39 -31.50 -17.02
N THR A 15 -15.55 -31.36 -16.36
CA THR A 15 -16.10 -30.02 -15.99
C THR A 15 -15.94 -29.63 -14.53
N VAL A 16 -15.19 -30.35 -13.69
CA VAL A 16 -15.16 -30.09 -12.22
C VAL A 16 -13.86 -29.43 -11.73
N THR A 17 -12.90 -29.09 -12.60
CA THR A 17 -11.60 -28.56 -12.13
C THR A 17 -11.39 -27.04 -12.33
N ALA A 18 -12.44 -26.25 -12.54
CA ALA A 18 -12.28 -24.83 -12.89
C ALA A 18 -12.61 -23.81 -11.79
N CYS A 19 -12.77 -24.18 -10.52
CA CYS A 19 -13.20 -23.22 -9.47
C CYS A 19 -12.34 -23.18 -8.22
N SER A 20 -11.05 -23.48 -8.22
CA SER A 20 -10.27 -23.47 -6.97
C SER A 20 -9.13 -22.47 -6.87
N ASN A 21 -9.01 -21.46 -7.74
CA ASN A 21 -7.85 -20.55 -7.72
C ASN A 21 -8.14 -19.10 -7.32
N LEU A 22 -9.27 -18.79 -6.69
CA LEU A 22 -9.65 -17.39 -6.44
C LEU A 22 -9.54 -16.92 -4.97
N HIS A 23 -9.07 -17.75 -4.02
CA HIS A 23 -9.20 -17.39 -2.61
C HIS A 23 -7.94 -17.50 -1.75
N GLN A 24 -6.74 -17.47 -2.31
CA GLN A 24 -5.54 -17.60 -1.48
C GLN A 24 -4.54 -16.47 -1.72
N ARG A 25 -4.96 -15.23 -1.44
CA ARG A 25 -4.08 -14.07 -1.58
C ARG A 25 -3.71 -13.41 -0.27
N GLU A 26 -4.46 -13.67 0.80
CA GLU A 26 -4.15 -13.22 2.16
C GLU A 26 -3.94 -14.43 3.07
N SER A 27 -2.76 -14.58 3.67
CA SER A 27 -2.55 -15.48 4.79
C SER A 27 -2.59 -14.66 6.10
N LEU A 28 -3.50 -15.01 7.00
CA LEU A 28 -3.64 -14.38 8.31
C LEU A 28 -2.87 -15.23 9.34
N ASP A 29 -1.86 -14.64 9.96
CA ASP A 29 -1.29 -15.14 11.20
C ASP A 29 -1.92 -14.33 12.35
N ILE A 30 -2.66 -15.02 13.25
CA ILE A 30 -3.74 -14.41 14.00
C ILE A 30 -3.29 -14.03 15.42
N GLY A 31 -3.11 -12.72 15.65
CA GLY A 31 -3.26 -12.13 17.00
C GLY A 31 -4.65 -11.55 17.29
N GLY A 32 -5.56 -11.47 16.29
CA GLY A 32 -6.86 -10.80 16.39
C GLY A 32 -8.05 -11.63 15.88
N ASP A 33 -9.23 -11.03 15.92
CA ASP A 33 -10.48 -11.61 15.41
C ASP A 33 -10.63 -11.36 13.91
N ALA A 34 -10.80 -12.42 13.12
CA ALA A 34 -10.92 -12.34 11.66
C ALA A 34 -12.20 -11.61 11.18
N GLN A 35 -13.28 -11.62 11.97
CA GLN A 35 -14.50 -10.88 11.62
C GLN A 35 -14.32 -9.39 11.90
N ALA A 36 -13.73 -9.04 13.03
CA ALA A 36 -13.39 -7.66 13.37
C ALA A 36 -12.41 -7.07 12.35
N TRP A 37 -11.40 -7.83 11.93
CA TRP A 37 -10.51 -7.44 10.84
C TRP A 37 -11.26 -7.14 9.54
N ARG A 38 -12.18 -8.01 9.12
CA ARG A 38 -12.97 -7.77 7.89
C ARG A 38 -13.79 -6.48 7.98
N ALA A 39 -14.42 -6.21 9.11
CA ALA A 39 -15.18 -4.98 9.34
C ALA A 39 -14.27 -3.75 9.32
N HIS A 40 -13.12 -3.81 9.99
CA HIS A 40 -12.11 -2.75 9.99
C HIS A 40 -11.57 -2.49 8.57
N LYS A 41 -11.15 -3.54 7.85
CA LYS A 41 -10.71 -3.47 6.47
C LYS A 41 -11.75 -2.81 5.56
N ALA A 42 -13.02 -3.20 5.66
CA ALA A 42 -14.11 -2.61 4.87
C ALA A 42 -14.27 -1.11 5.15
N SER A 43 -14.18 -0.68 6.41
CA SER A 43 -14.28 0.73 6.79
C SER A 43 -13.14 1.59 6.25
N LEU A 44 -11.93 1.01 6.15
CA LEU A 44 -10.76 1.69 5.60
C LEU A 44 -10.74 1.68 4.07
N THR A 45 -11.26 0.63 3.43
CA THR A 45 -11.33 0.52 1.97
C THR A 45 -12.23 1.60 1.37
N SER A 46 -13.28 2.00 2.09
CA SER A 46 -14.19 3.08 1.67
C SER A 46 -13.59 4.49 1.79
N LEU A 47 -12.39 4.62 2.37
CA LEU A 47 -11.70 5.90 2.51
C LEU A 47 -10.79 6.12 1.30
N ASP A 48 -11.30 6.70 0.24
CA ASP A 48 -10.62 6.96 -1.04
C ASP A 48 -10.22 8.43 -1.25
N ASN A 49 -10.76 9.35 -0.41
CA ASN A 49 -10.43 10.78 -0.43
C ASN A 49 -9.94 11.23 0.95
N TRP A 50 -8.70 11.69 1.01
CA TRP A 50 -8.11 12.13 2.27
C TRP A 50 -6.87 13.01 2.08
N ILE A 51 -6.50 13.75 3.12
CA ILE A 51 -5.20 14.38 3.25
C ILE A 51 -4.49 13.79 4.46
N LEU A 52 -3.20 13.56 4.30
CA LEU A 52 -2.29 13.14 5.35
C LEU A 52 -1.18 14.16 5.51
N HIS A 53 -0.97 14.60 6.73
CA HIS A 53 0.21 15.37 7.14
C HIS A 53 1.07 14.51 8.05
N GLY A 54 2.38 14.57 7.90
CA GLY A 54 3.26 13.75 8.71
C GLY A 54 4.73 14.17 8.65
N LYS A 55 5.52 13.36 9.33
CA LYS A 55 6.98 13.38 9.25
C LYS A 55 7.45 12.07 8.66
N ILE A 56 8.42 12.16 7.76
CA ILE A 56 9.04 11.02 7.13
C ILE A 56 10.52 10.99 7.49
N GLY A 57 11.00 9.81 7.85
CA GLY A 57 12.42 9.49 7.96
C GLY A 57 12.78 8.44 6.93
N LEU A 58 13.87 8.63 6.23
CA LEU A 58 14.40 7.68 5.27
C LEU A 58 15.81 7.27 5.68
N ARG A 59 16.09 5.99 5.54
CA ARG A 59 17.44 5.42 5.63
C ARG A 59 17.66 4.48 4.46
N ALA A 60 18.69 4.76 3.68
CA ALA A 60 19.23 3.95 2.60
C ALA A 60 20.74 3.71 2.84
N PRO A 61 21.41 2.81 2.12
CA PRO A 61 22.83 2.51 2.33
C PRO A 61 23.75 3.73 2.28
N GLU A 62 23.50 4.63 1.34
CA GLU A 62 24.35 5.81 1.09
C GLU A 62 23.70 7.13 1.50
N GLU A 63 22.42 7.12 1.85
CA GLU A 63 21.69 8.32 2.18
C GLU A 63 20.71 8.12 3.34
N SER A 64 20.65 9.13 4.21
CA SER A 64 19.63 9.20 5.23
C SER A 64 19.11 10.62 5.37
N GLY A 65 17.84 10.76 5.70
CA GLY A 65 17.23 12.06 5.82
C GLY A 65 15.90 12.00 6.52
N SER A 66 15.39 13.20 6.86
CA SER A 66 14.05 13.33 7.39
C SER A 66 13.42 14.61 6.84
N GLY A 67 12.10 14.63 6.83
CA GLY A 67 11.35 15.76 6.31
C GLY A 67 9.90 15.74 6.74
N THR A 68 9.15 16.68 6.18
CA THR A 68 7.70 16.72 6.28
C THR A 68 7.08 16.06 5.08
N LEU A 69 5.95 15.41 5.32
CA LEU A 69 5.12 14.78 4.29
C LEU A 69 3.76 15.46 4.27
N PHE A 70 3.34 15.88 3.10
CA PHE A 70 1.96 16.17 2.74
C PHE A 70 1.54 15.19 1.65
N TRP A 71 0.35 14.60 1.80
CA TRP A 71 -0.20 13.69 0.82
C TRP A 71 -1.69 13.94 0.65
N LEU A 72 -2.08 14.37 -0.53
CA LEU A 72 -3.47 14.44 -0.98
C LEU A 72 -3.78 13.19 -1.79
N GLN A 73 -4.87 12.51 -1.45
CA GLN A 73 -5.45 11.43 -2.22
C GLN A 73 -6.87 11.78 -2.61
N GLN A 74 -7.20 11.61 -3.89
CA GLN A 74 -8.54 11.79 -4.44
C GLN A 74 -8.83 10.65 -5.42
N GLN A 75 -9.47 9.59 -4.94
CA GLN A 75 -9.67 8.37 -5.70
C GLN A 75 -8.34 7.82 -6.24
N ASP A 76 -8.11 7.87 -7.56
CA ASP A 76 -6.89 7.40 -8.21
C ASP A 76 -5.79 8.48 -8.26
N TYR A 77 -6.15 9.76 -8.13
CA TYR A 77 -5.18 10.86 -8.14
C TYR A 77 -4.50 11.02 -6.78
N TYR A 78 -3.19 11.19 -6.82
CA TYR A 78 -2.39 11.53 -5.64
C TYR A 78 -1.43 12.70 -5.91
N ASP A 79 -1.17 13.49 -4.85
CA ASP A 79 -0.15 14.54 -4.81
C ASP A 79 0.64 14.39 -3.49
N ILE A 80 1.83 13.83 -3.60
CA ILE A 80 2.74 13.58 -2.48
C ILE A 80 3.84 14.61 -2.50
N ARG A 81 3.99 15.38 -1.42
CA ARG A 81 5.02 16.40 -1.29
C ARG A 81 5.90 16.09 -0.08
N LEU A 82 7.19 16.02 -0.36
CA LEU A 82 8.22 15.84 0.64
C LEU A 82 9.06 17.12 0.73
N SER A 83 9.33 17.58 1.94
CA SER A 83 10.19 18.75 2.17
C SER A 83 11.19 18.43 3.27
N GLY A 84 12.45 18.57 2.98
CA GLY A 84 13.52 18.47 3.98
C GLY A 84 13.51 19.63 4.98
N PRO A 85 14.44 19.65 5.94
CA PRO A 85 14.57 20.73 6.89
C PRO A 85 14.69 22.10 6.18
N LEU A 86 13.92 23.09 6.64
CA LEU A 86 13.85 24.45 6.07
C LEU A 86 13.37 24.50 4.60
N GLY A 87 12.55 23.51 4.17
CA GLY A 87 12.02 23.46 2.80
C GLY A 87 13.04 23.07 1.72
N ARG A 88 14.24 22.67 2.12
CA ARG A 88 15.27 22.24 1.17
C ARG A 88 14.93 20.85 0.62
N ARG A 89 15.38 20.58 -0.64
CA ARG A 89 15.15 19.30 -1.33
C ARG A 89 13.65 18.97 -1.43
N ALA A 90 12.83 19.96 -1.82
CA ALA A 90 11.43 19.70 -2.09
C ALA A 90 11.30 18.69 -3.24
N THR A 91 10.51 17.66 -2.99
CA THR A 91 10.16 16.64 -3.98
C THR A 91 8.65 16.53 -4.03
N ARG A 92 8.09 16.51 -5.22
CA ARG A 92 6.68 16.31 -5.46
C ARG A 92 6.48 15.16 -6.42
N ILE A 93 5.63 14.23 -6.06
CA ILE A 93 5.20 13.10 -6.89
C ILE A 93 3.70 13.23 -7.03
N GLN A 94 3.22 13.38 -8.24
CA GLN A 94 1.78 13.41 -8.52
C GLN A 94 1.47 12.46 -9.66
N GLY A 95 0.34 11.79 -9.58
CA GLY A 95 -0.04 10.82 -10.59
C GLY A 95 -1.47 10.35 -10.44
N ASP A 96 -1.89 9.60 -11.44
CA ASP A 96 -3.17 8.92 -11.54
C ASP A 96 -3.01 7.67 -12.42
N ARG A 97 -4.10 7.17 -13.03
CA ARG A 97 -4.06 6.00 -13.93
C ARG A 97 -3.34 6.27 -15.25
N ASP A 98 -3.21 7.53 -15.66
CA ASP A 98 -2.64 7.91 -16.97
C ASP A 98 -1.14 8.13 -16.89
N GLY A 99 -0.59 8.33 -15.70
CA GLY A 99 0.84 8.47 -15.50
C GLY A 99 1.24 9.24 -14.24
N VAL A 100 2.54 9.43 -14.11
CA VAL A 100 3.16 10.05 -12.94
C VAL A 100 4.15 11.13 -13.35
N THR A 101 4.19 12.20 -12.57
CA THR A 101 5.13 13.32 -12.68
C THR A 101 5.95 13.41 -11.40
N LEU A 102 7.26 13.56 -11.54
CA LEU A 102 8.22 13.78 -10.47
C LEU A 102 8.88 15.15 -10.65
N GLU A 103 8.74 16.01 -9.67
CA GLU A 103 9.40 17.30 -9.56
C GLU A 103 10.38 17.27 -8.37
N MET A 104 11.63 17.61 -8.62
CA MET A 104 12.66 17.72 -7.59
C MET A 104 13.35 19.08 -7.68
N ALA A 105 13.62 19.70 -6.54
CA ALA A 105 14.26 21.02 -6.50
C ALA A 105 15.61 21.02 -7.25
N GLY A 106 15.72 21.91 -8.23
CA GLY A 106 16.95 22.06 -9.04
C GLY A 106 17.14 21.02 -10.13
N GLN A 107 16.13 20.20 -10.43
CA GLN A 107 16.18 19.20 -11.50
C GLN A 107 15.02 19.42 -12.49
N PRO A 108 15.19 19.00 -13.75
CA PRO A 108 14.07 18.98 -14.70
C PRO A 108 12.95 18.06 -14.22
N THR A 109 11.71 18.47 -14.46
CA THR A 109 10.53 17.61 -14.24
C THR A 109 10.61 16.36 -15.11
N ARG A 110 10.29 15.21 -14.55
CA ARG A 110 10.28 13.91 -15.23
C ARG A 110 8.87 13.33 -15.21
N GLN A 111 8.55 12.54 -16.23
CA GLN A 111 7.26 11.86 -16.37
C GLN A 111 7.48 10.42 -16.81
N ALA A 112 6.60 9.53 -16.36
CA ALA A 112 6.54 8.13 -16.79
C ALA A 112 5.12 7.58 -16.62
N ALA A 113 4.88 6.39 -17.15
CA ALA A 113 3.63 5.68 -16.93
C ALA A 113 3.57 5.00 -15.54
N ASP A 114 4.72 4.76 -14.91
CA ASP A 114 4.86 3.99 -13.66
C ASP A 114 5.72 4.75 -12.65
N ALA A 115 5.21 4.91 -11.43
CA ALA A 115 5.87 5.67 -10.36
C ALA A 115 7.10 4.95 -9.80
N GLU A 116 7.06 3.64 -9.64
CA GLU A 116 8.21 2.86 -9.14
C GLU A 116 9.37 2.94 -10.11
N GLN A 117 9.09 2.77 -11.41
CA GLN A 117 10.11 2.90 -12.45
C GLN A 117 10.71 4.31 -12.49
N LEU A 118 9.86 5.34 -12.39
CA LEU A 118 10.30 6.74 -12.39
C LEU A 118 11.22 7.05 -11.22
N LEU A 119 10.87 6.59 -10.01
CA LEU A 119 11.68 6.76 -8.80
C LEU A 119 12.99 5.97 -8.90
N ALA A 120 12.95 4.72 -9.38
CA ALA A 120 14.14 3.90 -9.57
C ALA A 120 15.15 4.56 -10.51
N GLN A 121 14.69 5.14 -11.62
CA GLN A 121 15.54 5.84 -12.59
C GLN A 121 16.02 7.21 -12.12
N SER A 122 15.25 7.88 -11.25
CA SER A 122 15.53 9.26 -10.84
C SER A 122 16.40 9.36 -9.59
N ILE A 123 16.17 8.48 -8.61
CA ILE A 123 16.81 8.50 -7.30
C ILE A 123 17.33 7.13 -6.83
N GLY A 124 17.21 6.10 -7.70
CA GLY A 124 17.71 4.75 -7.41
C GLY A 124 16.83 3.91 -6.47
N TRP A 125 15.64 4.38 -6.09
CA TRP A 125 14.77 3.69 -5.12
C TRP A 125 13.58 3.03 -5.82
N ARG A 126 13.42 1.73 -5.59
CA ARG A 126 12.24 0.98 -6.04
C ARG A 126 11.15 1.08 -4.98
N LEU A 127 10.48 2.22 -4.90
CA LEU A 127 9.40 2.44 -3.93
C LEU A 127 8.04 2.20 -4.59
N PRO A 128 7.27 1.19 -4.17
CA PRO A 128 6.00 0.84 -4.78
C PRO A 128 4.91 1.82 -4.34
N VAL A 129 4.81 2.97 -5.03
CA VAL A 129 3.87 4.04 -4.68
C VAL A 129 2.44 3.52 -4.64
N ASP A 130 2.04 2.66 -5.59
CA ASP A 130 0.70 2.08 -5.65
C ASP A 130 0.36 1.25 -4.40
N ASN A 131 1.33 0.50 -3.87
CA ASN A 131 1.14 -0.23 -2.62
C ASN A 131 1.08 0.70 -1.42
N LEU A 132 1.88 1.78 -1.44
CA LEU A 132 1.88 2.77 -0.35
C LEU A 132 0.51 3.42 -0.16
N LEU A 133 -0.28 3.61 -1.23
CA LEU A 133 -1.65 4.11 -1.15
C LEU A 133 -2.52 3.28 -0.18
N TRP A 134 -2.28 1.98 -0.13
CA TRP A 134 -2.98 1.03 0.74
C TRP A 134 -2.32 0.92 2.11
N TRP A 135 -0.99 0.76 2.13
CA TRP A 135 -0.25 0.52 3.35
C TRP A 135 -0.35 1.67 4.35
N VAL A 136 -0.35 2.93 3.89
CA VAL A 136 -0.49 4.08 4.81
C VAL A 136 -1.82 4.09 5.55
N ARG A 137 -2.87 3.50 4.97
CA ARG A 137 -4.19 3.34 5.59
C ARG A 137 -4.30 2.12 6.51
N GLY A 138 -3.29 1.24 6.55
CA GLY A 138 -3.34 -0.02 7.29
C GLY A 138 -4.03 -1.14 6.52
N LEU A 139 -3.89 -1.16 5.20
CA LEU A 139 -4.49 -2.14 4.29
C LEU A 139 -3.41 -2.82 3.44
N PRO A 140 -3.55 -4.10 3.09
CA PRO A 140 -2.76 -4.70 2.02
C PRO A 140 -3.21 -4.14 0.67
N ALA A 141 -2.30 -3.98 -0.28
CA ALA A 141 -2.63 -3.66 -1.65
C ALA A 141 -3.44 -4.82 -2.27
N PRO A 142 -4.50 -4.52 -3.05
CA PRO A 142 -5.36 -5.54 -3.62
C PRO A 142 -4.64 -6.38 -4.68
N ASP A 143 -5.21 -7.55 -4.99
CA ASP A 143 -4.78 -8.42 -6.09
C ASP A 143 -3.35 -8.95 -6.03
N ARG A 144 -2.69 -8.86 -4.88
CA ARG A 144 -1.34 -9.35 -4.62
C ARG A 144 -1.28 -10.21 -3.37
N PRO A 145 -0.50 -11.29 -3.35
CA PRO A 145 -0.31 -12.12 -2.15
C PRO A 145 0.23 -11.28 -0.99
N SER A 146 -0.29 -11.53 0.21
CA SER A 146 0.16 -10.83 1.42
C SER A 146 0.11 -11.76 2.64
N GLN A 147 1.01 -11.51 3.60
CA GLN A 147 1.00 -12.15 4.91
C GLN A 147 0.70 -11.08 5.96
N LEU A 148 -0.32 -11.32 6.78
CA LEU A 148 -0.84 -10.36 7.74
C LEU A 148 -0.69 -10.89 9.16
N GLN A 149 -0.20 -10.04 10.07
CA GLN A 149 -0.30 -10.24 11.51
C GLN A 149 -1.17 -9.14 12.09
N LEU A 150 -2.17 -9.52 12.87
CA LEU A 150 -3.07 -8.57 13.52
C LEU A 150 -2.65 -8.32 14.97
N ASP A 151 -2.92 -7.14 15.47
CA ASP A 151 -2.84 -6.81 16.89
C ASP A 151 -4.09 -7.31 17.65
N THR A 152 -4.10 -7.11 18.95
CA THR A 152 -5.22 -7.50 19.84
C THR A 152 -6.52 -6.76 19.53
N ASP A 153 -6.46 -5.62 18.85
CA ASP A 153 -7.62 -4.84 18.40
C ASP A 153 -8.04 -5.18 16.98
N SER A 154 -7.50 -6.28 16.41
CA SER A 154 -7.78 -6.76 15.05
C SER A 154 -7.44 -5.77 13.95
N ARG A 155 -6.36 -4.99 14.13
CA ARG A 155 -5.77 -4.10 13.14
C ARG A 155 -4.44 -4.69 12.68
N LEU A 156 -3.90 -4.25 11.55
CA LEU A 156 -2.58 -4.68 11.12
C LEU A 156 -1.50 -4.29 12.13
N ALA A 157 -0.76 -5.27 12.63
CA ALA A 157 0.51 -5.07 13.34
C ALA A 157 1.69 -5.19 12.37
N ARG A 158 1.61 -6.16 11.43
CA ARG A 158 2.61 -6.40 10.42
C ARG A 158 1.99 -6.86 9.11
N LEU A 159 2.53 -6.39 8.01
CA LEU A 159 2.19 -6.78 6.65
C LEU A 159 3.47 -7.14 5.91
N GLN A 160 3.48 -8.27 5.21
CA GLN A 160 4.51 -8.61 4.22
C GLN A 160 3.86 -8.73 2.85
N GLN A 161 4.35 -7.94 1.88
CA GLN A 161 3.81 -7.90 0.52
C GLN A 161 4.89 -7.42 -0.45
N ASP A 162 5.03 -8.09 -1.60
CA ASP A 162 5.94 -7.74 -2.69
C ASP A 162 7.42 -7.51 -2.26
N GLY A 163 7.89 -8.31 -1.30
CA GLY A 163 9.26 -8.17 -0.77
C GLY A 163 9.44 -7.06 0.26
N TRP A 164 8.37 -6.36 0.61
CA TRP A 164 8.35 -5.33 1.64
C TRP A 164 7.73 -5.85 2.94
N THR A 165 8.19 -5.28 4.05
CA THR A 165 7.59 -5.45 5.36
C THR A 165 7.12 -4.08 5.86
N VAL A 166 5.86 -4.01 6.31
CA VAL A 166 5.29 -2.83 6.95
C VAL A 166 4.92 -3.19 8.38
N GLU A 167 5.45 -2.44 9.35
CA GLU A 167 5.18 -2.61 10.77
C GLU A 167 4.39 -1.40 11.30
N TYR A 168 3.25 -1.66 11.93
CA TYR A 168 2.37 -0.65 12.48
C TYR A 168 2.50 -0.62 13.98
N SER A 169 3.06 0.44 14.53
CA SER A 169 3.33 0.54 15.97
C SER A 169 2.34 1.42 16.73
N ARG A 170 1.58 2.25 16.03
CA ARG A 170 0.53 3.09 16.60
C ARG A 170 -0.60 3.33 15.63
N TYR A 171 -1.82 3.41 16.17
CA TYR A 171 -3.03 3.85 15.52
C TYR A 171 -3.61 5.07 16.25
N GLN A 172 -4.44 5.85 15.57
CA GLN A 172 -5.16 7.00 16.13
C GLN A 172 -6.62 6.99 15.65
N PRO A 173 -7.55 7.45 16.49
CA PRO A 173 -8.93 7.61 16.09
C PRO A 173 -9.09 8.78 15.11
N VAL A 174 -9.85 8.53 14.03
CA VAL A 174 -10.20 9.54 13.01
C VAL A 174 -11.67 9.34 12.66
N GLY A 175 -12.55 10.09 13.30
CA GLY A 175 -13.97 9.79 13.32
C GLY A 175 -14.23 8.40 13.93
N GLU A 176 -14.94 7.57 13.22
CA GLU A 176 -15.22 6.17 13.63
C GLU A 176 -14.13 5.17 13.23
N ARG A 177 -13.08 5.62 12.54
CA ARG A 177 -11.99 4.77 12.03
C ARG A 177 -10.77 4.82 12.93
N GLN A 178 -9.99 3.75 12.90
CA GLN A 178 -8.66 3.70 13.48
C GLN A 178 -7.64 3.69 12.32
N LEU A 179 -6.90 4.77 12.15
CA LEU A 179 -5.90 4.92 11.09
C LEU A 179 -4.48 4.86 11.67
N PRO A 180 -3.51 4.37 10.90
CA PRO A 180 -2.12 4.33 11.35
C PRO A 180 -1.61 5.72 11.72
N GLN A 181 -0.96 5.81 12.87
CA GLN A 181 -0.24 7.00 13.32
C GLN A 181 1.27 6.85 13.11
N ARG A 182 1.79 5.64 13.30
CA ARG A 182 3.22 5.36 13.09
C ARG A 182 3.40 4.01 12.42
N LEU A 183 4.16 4.02 11.33
CA LEU A 183 4.53 2.81 10.61
C LEU A 183 5.98 2.88 10.14
N GLN A 184 6.58 1.69 9.98
CA GLN A 184 7.88 1.50 9.36
C GLN A 184 7.71 0.60 8.14
N ILE A 185 8.33 0.97 7.03
CA ILE A 185 8.28 0.25 5.77
C ILE A 185 9.72 -0.10 5.43
N SER A 186 10.03 -1.38 5.30
CA SER A 186 11.39 -1.86 5.03
C SER A 186 11.41 -2.85 3.89
N GLY A 187 12.40 -2.73 3.02
CA GLY A 187 12.63 -3.62 1.89
C GLY A 187 13.70 -3.03 0.97
N TYR A 188 14.41 -3.89 0.23
CA TYR A 188 15.41 -3.47 -0.77
C TYR A 188 16.42 -2.44 -0.22
N ASP A 189 16.96 -2.70 0.99
CA ASP A 189 17.89 -1.82 1.72
C ASP A 189 17.35 -0.43 2.09
N LEU A 190 16.05 -0.22 1.95
CA LEU A 190 15.36 0.99 2.39
C LEU A 190 14.63 0.76 3.71
N LEU A 191 14.69 1.75 4.59
CA LEU A 191 13.84 1.86 5.78
C LEU A 191 13.18 3.23 5.80
N ILE A 192 11.87 3.24 5.70
CA ILE A 192 11.04 4.44 5.77
C ILE A 192 10.27 4.41 7.07
N THR A 193 10.37 5.47 7.86
CA THR A 193 9.54 5.68 9.04
C THR A 193 8.58 6.81 8.76
N LEU A 194 7.28 6.55 8.87
CA LEU A 194 6.23 7.55 8.75
C LEU A 194 5.57 7.76 10.11
N VAL A 195 5.48 9.04 10.52
CA VAL A 195 4.72 9.49 11.68
C VAL A 195 3.65 10.44 11.20
N VAL A 196 2.41 9.97 11.17
CA VAL A 196 1.26 10.77 10.75
C VAL A 196 0.85 11.68 11.90
N THR A 197 0.83 12.98 11.66
CA THR A 197 0.43 13.99 12.63
C THR A 197 -1.03 14.38 12.50
N ASN A 198 -1.58 14.29 11.29
CA ASN A 198 -2.99 14.58 11.03
C ASN A 198 -3.51 13.76 9.84
N TRP A 199 -4.75 13.29 9.97
CA TRP A 199 -5.58 12.72 8.93
C TRP A 199 -6.80 13.60 8.71
N GLU A 200 -7.12 13.90 7.47
CA GLU A 200 -8.31 14.66 7.06
C GLU A 200 -9.08 13.84 6.01
N PRO A 201 -10.00 12.95 6.44
CA PRO A 201 -10.93 12.33 5.51
C PRO A 201 -11.75 13.39 4.78
N ARG A 202 -11.99 13.17 3.49
CA ARG A 202 -12.79 14.06 2.65
C ARG A 202 -13.97 13.30 2.06
N ASN A 203 -15.09 13.96 1.93
CA ASN A 203 -16.30 13.46 1.29
C ASN A 203 -16.29 13.81 -0.19
#